data_1d516afcb057d00a935e33bc54151613
#
_entry.id   1d516afcb057d00a935e33bc54151613
#
_cell.length_a   1.000
_cell.length_b   1.000
_cell.length_c   1.000
_cell.angle_alpha   90.00
_cell.angle_beta   90.00
_cell.angle_gamma   90.00
#
_symmetry.space_group_name_H-M   'P 1'
#
loop_
_entity.id
_entity.type
_entity.pdbx_description
1 polymer ?
#
loop_
_entity_poly.entity_id
_entity_poly.type
_entity_poly.pdbx_seq_one_letter_code
_entity_poly.pdbx_strand_id
1 'polypeptide(L)'
;MADQDLKAAIVQDAESERVLMLAWMNEEALRRTRESGQAWFWSRSRSELWHKGATSGSFLNVEELREDCDGDAILLRVRAEGPACHTGAESCFAPWLWRRVAERAKERPEGSYVVSLLEKGPAAAARKVAEEGVEAALAAVSESDQRLVEEIADLWFHSYVLLASRGLDPAQVEDELKKRIR
;
A
#
# COMPACT_ATOMS: atom_id res chain seq x y z
N MET A 1 -7.47 34.80 3.72
CA MET A 1 -8.13 33.51 4.02
C MET A 1 -7.42 32.98 5.23
N ALA A 2 -8.14 32.74 6.33
CA ALA A 2 -7.54 32.26 7.56
C ALA A 2 -6.77 30.97 7.29
N ASP A 3 -5.54 30.93 7.74
CA ASP A 3 -4.73 29.72 7.82
C ASP A 3 -5.58 28.73 8.63
N GLN A 4 -6.15 27.73 7.94
CA GLN A 4 -6.93 26.73 8.66
C GLN A 4 -5.92 25.94 9.47
N ASP A 5 -6.14 25.87 10.76
CA ASP A 5 -5.32 25.11 11.70
C ASP A 5 -5.44 23.62 11.34
N LEU A 6 -4.55 23.18 10.44
CA LEU A 6 -4.55 21.83 9.88
C LEU A 6 -3.64 20.95 10.70
N LYS A 7 -4.20 19.90 11.28
CA LYS A 7 -3.45 18.87 11.97
C LYS A 7 -3.04 17.77 11.01
N ALA A 8 -1.82 17.25 11.15
CA ALA A 8 -1.36 16.07 10.42
C ALA A 8 -2.09 14.84 10.98
N ALA A 9 -2.79 14.09 10.11
CA ALA A 9 -3.45 12.86 10.51
C ALA A 9 -2.66 11.65 10.00
N ILE A 10 -2.02 10.94 10.91
CA ILE A 10 -1.35 9.67 10.69
C ILE A 10 -2.40 8.57 10.79
N VAL A 11 -2.59 7.83 9.72
CA VAL A 11 -3.54 6.72 9.69
C VAL A 11 -2.80 5.41 9.84
N GLN A 12 -3.12 4.66 10.87
CA GLN A 12 -2.51 3.39 11.23
C GLN A 12 -3.56 2.29 11.24
N ASP A 13 -3.23 1.14 10.66
CA ASP A 13 -4.06 -0.04 10.78
C ASP A 13 -4.11 -0.54 12.23
N ALA A 14 -5.30 -0.83 12.74
CA ALA A 14 -5.50 -1.16 14.15
C ALA A 14 -4.98 -2.55 14.54
N GLU A 15 -4.87 -3.48 13.58
CA GLU A 15 -4.41 -4.84 13.82
C GLU A 15 -2.91 -4.99 13.59
N SER A 16 -2.42 -4.56 12.41
CA SER A 16 -1.01 -4.72 12.02
C SER A 16 -0.09 -3.60 12.52
N GLU A 17 -0.66 -2.51 13.03
CA GLU A 17 0.03 -1.29 13.45
C GLU A 17 0.82 -0.59 12.32
N ARG A 18 0.61 -0.96 11.07
CA ARG A 18 1.25 -0.31 9.93
C ARG A 18 0.67 1.05 9.67
N VAL A 19 1.52 2.01 9.32
CA VAL A 19 1.06 3.30 8.80
C VAL A 19 0.52 3.11 7.39
N LEU A 20 -0.75 3.45 7.18
CA LEU A 20 -1.44 3.31 5.91
C LEU A 20 -1.29 4.54 5.02
N MET A 21 -1.48 5.72 5.61
CA MET A 21 -1.37 7.00 4.90
C MET A 21 -1.20 8.16 5.87
N LEU A 22 -0.88 9.33 5.31
CA LEU A 22 -0.95 10.61 6.00
C LEU A 22 -1.88 11.54 5.21
N ALA A 23 -2.72 12.27 5.92
CA ALA A 23 -3.58 13.31 5.36
C ALA A 23 -3.69 14.50 6.34
N TRP A 24 -4.53 15.49 6.02
CA TRP A 24 -4.72 16.67 6.86
C TRP A 24 -6.16 16.74 7.33
N MET A 25 -6.34 17.20 8.56
CA MET A 25 -7.65 17.42 9.16
C MET A 25 -7.76 18.83 9.69
N ASN A 26 -8.87 19.50 9.39
CA ASN A 26 -9.33 20.69 10.09
C ASN A 26 -10.37 20.28 11.15
N GLU A 27 -10.86 21.22 11.94
CA GLU A 27 -11.86 20.94 12.97
C GLU A 27 -13.12 20.26 12.44
N GLU A 28 -13.59 20.66 11.25
CA GLU A 28 -14.79 20.08 10.64
C GLU A 28 -14.55 18.62 10.20
N ALA A 29 -13.38 18.31 9.63
CA ALA A 29 -13.00 16.93 9.31
C ALA A 29 -12.94 16.06 10.57
N LEU A 30 -12.36 16.60 11.65
CA LEU A 30 -12.26 15.93 12.94
C LEU A 30 -13.64 15.67 13.56
N ARG A 31 -14.52 16.67 13.55
CA ARG A 31 -15.90 16.54 14.01
C ARG A 31 -16.64 15.44 13.26
N ARG A 32 -16.60 15.47 11.90
CA ARG A 32 -17.25 14.45 11.06
C ARG A 32 -16.69 13.05 11.29
N THR A 33 -15.40 12.93 11.48
CA THR A 33 -14.77 11.66 11.80
C THR A 33 -15.30 11.08 13.11
N ARG A 34 -15.42 11.91 14.17
CA ARG A 34 -15.98 11.49 15.46
C ARG A 34 -17.46 11.08 15.36
N GLU A 35 -18.25 11.82 14.59
CA GLU A 35 -19.69 11.59 14.44
C GLU A 35 -20.02 10.35 13.59
N SER A 36 -19.28 10.14 12.49
CA SER A 36 -19.56 9.05 11.55
C SER A 36 -18.82 7.75 11.88
N GLY A 37 -17.75 7.82 12.69
CA GLY A 37 -16.84 6.70 12.89
C GLY A 37 -15.97 6.38 11.66
N GLN A 38 -16.02 7.21 10.62
CA GLN A 38 -15.23 7.04 9.40
C GLN A 38 -14.32 8.24 9.15
N ALA A 39 -13.14 8.00 8.55
CA ALA A 39 -12.14 9.04 8.39
C ALA A 39 -12.53 10.10 7.36
N TRP A 40 -12.58 11.34 7.80
CA TRP A 40 -12.73 12.55 7.00
C TRP A 40 -11.46 13.36 7.05
N PHE A 41 -11.08 13.96 5.93
CA PHE A 41 -9.87 14.76 5.79
C PHE A 41 -10.14 16.08 5.11
N TRP A 42 -9.16 16.97 5.14
CA TRP A 42 -9.12 18.20 4.38
C TRP A 42 -8.15 18.09 3.22
N SER A 43 -8.62 18.31 2.01
CA SER A 43 -7.79 18.36 0.82
C SER A 43 -7.20 19.76 0.65
N ARG A 44 -5.89 19.90 0.88
CA ARG A 44 -5.20 21.20 0.72
C ARG A 44 -5.23 21.71 -0.73
N SER A 45 -5.14 20.81 -1.72
CA SER A 45 -5.11 21.19 -3.14
C SER A 45 -6.48 21.59 -3.68
N ARG A 46 -7.58 20.99 -3.15
CA ARG A 46 -8.95 21.28 -3.57
C ARG A 46 -9.67 22.23 -2.63
N SER A 47 -9.09 22.49 -1.45
CA SER A 47 -9.71 23.30 -0.39
C SER A 47 -11.11 22.82 -0.01
N GLU A 48 -11.28 21.50 0.14
CA GLU A 48 -12.56 20.87 0.46
C GLU A 48 -12.40 19.68 1.43
N LEU A 49 -13.50 19.35 2.10
CA LEU A 49 -13.59 18.14 2.90
C LEU A 49 -13.61 16.91 1.99
N TRP A 50 -12.95 15.86 2.44
CA TRP A 50 -12.86 14.61 1.74
C TRP A 50 -13.18 13.42 2.65
N HIS A 51 -14.24 12.69 2.33
CA HIS A 51 -14.59 11.44 2.98
C HIS A 51 -13.80 10.30 2.35
N LYS A 52 -12.90 9.69 3.09
CA LYS A 52 -12.08 8.58 2.58
C LYS A 52 -12.96 7.38 2.29
N GLY A 53 -12.90 6.90 1.07
CA GLY A 53 -13.71 5.76 0.62
C GLY A 53 -14.97 6.13 -0.16
N ALA A 54 -15.46 7.37 -0.11
CA ALA A 54 -16.69 7.77 -0.77
C ALA A 54 -16.75 7.45 -2.29
N THR A 55 -15.61 7.49 -2.96
CA THR A 55 -15.52 7.19 -4.41
C THR A 55 -15.05 5.75 -4.68
N SER A 56 -14.17 5.21 -3.85
CA SER A 56 -13.50 3.92 -4.09
C SER A 56 -14.11 2.74 -3.35
N GLY A 57 -14.99 2.97 -2.38
CA GLY A 57 -15.48 1.95 -1.45
C GLY A 57 -14.48 1.57 -0.35
N SER A 58 -13.24 2.07 -0.41
CA SER A 58 -12.21 1.77 0.59
C SER A 58 -12.33 2.71 1.78
N PHE A 59 -13.33 2.50 2.62
CA PHE A 59 -13.54 3.28 3.83
C PHE A 59 -12.49 2.94 4.91
N LEU A 60 -12.25 3.89 5.80
CA LEU A 60 -11.41 3.73 6.97
C LEU A 60 -12.30 3.92 8.21
N ASN A 61 -12.68 2.82 8.84
CA ASN A 61 -13.49 2.84 10.05
C ASN A 61 -12.57 3.11 11.25
N VAL A 62 -12.81 4.21 11.95
CA VAL A 62 -11.95 4.67 13.05
C VAL A 62 -12.30 3.92 14.32
N GLU A 63 -11.34 3.19 14.89
CA GLU A 63 -11.45 2.52 16.18
C GLU A 63 -10.92 3.39 17.32
N GLU A 64 -9.87 4.17 17.06
CA GLU A 64 -9.28 5.09 18.03
C GLU A 64 -8.82 6.37 17.34
N LEU A 65 -9.02 7.50 18.03
CA LEU A 65 -8.52 8.81 17.65
C LEU A 65 -7.77 9.39 18.84
N ARG A 66 -6.48 9.70 18.64
CA ARG A 66 -5.61 10.25 19.66
C ARG A 66 -4.88 11.47 19.11
N GLU A 67 -4.92 12.58 19.84
CA GLU A 67 -4.09 13.75 19.59
C GLU A 67 -2.72 13.53 20.26
N ASP A 68 -1.67 14.09 19.69
CA ASP A 68 -0.34 14.06 20.29
C ASP A 68 -0.20 15.07 21.44
N CYS A 69 1.01 15.22 22.00
CA CYS A 69 1.22 15.96 23.25
C CYS A 69 1.05 17.47 23.14
N ASP A 70 1.22 18.07 21.97
CA ASP A 70 1.07 19.50 21.70
C ASP A 70 -0.11 19.83 20.75
N GLY A 71 -0.81 18.80 20.30
CA GLY A 71 -2.09 18.89 19.60
C GLY A 71 -1.98 19.28 18.12
N ASP A 72 -0.80 19.16 17.49
CA ASP A 72 -0.57 19.46 16.08
C ASP A 72 -0.70 18.23 15.16
N ALA A 73 -0.72 17.03 15.73
CA ALA A 73 -0.91 15.78 15.01
C ALA A 73 -2.02 14.89 15.62
N ILE A 74 -2.57 14.01 14.79
CA ILE A 74 -3.63 13.07 15.17
C ILE A 74 -3.23 11.67 14.69
N LEU A 75 -3.27 10.70 15.59
CA LEU A 75 -3.23 9.29 15.25
C LEU A 75 -4.66 8.77 15.10
N LEU A 76 -4.99 8.26 13.90
CA LEU A 76 -6.21 7.50 13.63
C LEU A 76 -5.85 6.02 13.51
N ARG A 77 -6.27 5.20 14.48
CA ARG A 77 -6.22 3.75 14.35
C ARG A 77 -7.50 3.28 13.71
N VAL A 78 -7.37 2.61 12.57
CA VAL A 78 -8.51 2.31 11.70
C VAL A 78 -8.55 0.84 11.30
N ARG A 79 -9.76 0.36 10.99
CA ARG A 79 -9.97 -0.85 10.21
C ARG A 79 -10.33 -0.45 8.78
N ALA A 80 -9.47 -0.79 7.83
CA ALA A 80 -9.67 -0.46 6.43
C ALA A 80 -10.57 -1.50 5.72
N GLU A 81 -11.57 -1.03 4.94
CA GLU A 81 -12.43 -1.89 4.09
C GLU A 81 -11.81 -2.19 2.72
N GLY A 82 -10.55 -1.85 2.53
CA GLY A 82 -9.81 -2.06 1.28
C GLY A 82 -8.52 -1.24 1.24
N PRO A 83 -7.83 -1.22 0.10
CA PRO A 83 -6.55 -0.53 -0.02
C PRO A 83 -6.66 0.95 0.32
N ALA A 84 -5.81 1.43 1.23
CA ALA A 84 -5.78 2.85 1.57
C ALA A 84 -5.19 3.71 0.44
N CYS A 85 -4.25 3.16 -0.33
CA CYS A 85 -3.60 3.85 -1.43
C CYS A 85 -4.47 3.86 -2.70
N HIS A 86 -4.48 4.98 -3.43
CA HIS A 86 -5.18 5.10 -4.71
C HIS A 86 -4.62 4.15 -5.80
N THR A 87 -3.37 3.70 -5.68
CA THR A 87 -2.75 2.72 -6.58
C THR A 87 -3.30 1.31 -6.41
N GLY A 88 -4.03 1.04 -5.33
CA GLY A 88 -4.50 -0.30 -4.97
C GLY A 88 -3.60 -1.04 -3.98
N ALA A 89 -2.48 -0.43 -3.55
CA ALA A 89 -1.68 -0.97 -2.46
C ALA A 89 -2.35 -0.71 -1.10
N GLU A 90 -2.13 -1.59 -0.14
CA GLU A 90 -2.66 -1.45 1.23
C GLU A 90 -2.24 -0.13 1.86
N SER A 91 -0.98 0.27 1.69
CA SER A 91 -0.39 1.48 2.26
C SER A 91 0.19 2.40 1.19
N CYS A 92 0.08 3.72 1.40
CA CYS A 92 0.80 4.72 0.61
C CYS A 92 2.33 4.66 0.81
N PHE A 93 2.78 4.00 1.87
CA PHE A 93 4.19 3.78 2.21
C PHE A 93 4.70 2.38 1.77
N ALA A 94 3.87 1.61 1.06
CA ALA A 94 4.30 0.35 0.47
C ALA A 94 5.52 0.53 -0.46
N PRO A 95 6.38 -0.49 -0.64
CA PRO A 95 7.51 -0.43 -1.55
C PRO A 95 7.11 0.09 -2.94
N TRP A 96 7.95 0.93 -3.55
CA TRP A 96 7.64 1.58 -4.82
C TRP A 96 7.28 0.57 -5.93
N LEU A 97 8.01 -0.55 -5.99
CA LEU A 97 7.78 -1.61 -6.96
C LEU A 97 6.40 -2.25 -6.77
N TRP A 98 6.03 -2.57 -5.52
CA TRP A 98 4.69 -3.10 -5.24
C TRP A 98 3.58 -2.12 -5.64
N ARG A 99 3.73 -0.83 -5.30
CA ARG A 99 2.75 0.19 -5.71
C ARG A 99 2.58 0.21 -7.23
N ARG A 100 3.68 0.05 -7.97
CA ARG A 100 3.66 0.02 -9.44
C ARG A 100 2.95 -1.22 -9.99
N VAL A 101 3.20 -2.39 -9.41
CA VAL A 101 2.52 -3.64 -9.78
C VAL A 101 1.02 -3.56 -9.45
N ALA A 102 0.66 -3.08 -8.25
CA ALA A 102 -0.72 -2.91 -7.82
C ALA A 102 -1.50 -1.91 -8.70
N GLU A 103 -0.87 -0.77 -9.05
CA GLU A 103 -1.43 0.21 -9.99
C GLU A 103 -1.74 -0.42 -11.35
N ARG A 104 -0.77 -1.16 -11.93
CA ARG A 104 -0.95 -1.85 -13.22
C ARG A 104 -2.03 -2.95 -13.15
N ALA A 105 -2.08 -3.67 -12.05
CA ALA A 105 -3.11 -4.69 -11.82
C ALA A 105 -4.52 -4.07 -11.76
N LYS A 106 -4.65 -2.87 -11.17
CA LYS A 106 -5.91 -2.15 -11.02
C LYS A 106 -6.36 -1.46 -12.32
N GLU A 107 -5.45 -0.69 -12.94
CA GLU A 107 -5.76 0.13 -14.12
C GLU A 107 -5.81 -0.66 -15.42
N ARG A 108 -5.09 -1.79 -15.48
CA ARG A 108 -5.01 -2.70 -16.64
C ARG A 108 -4.70 -2.00 -17.96
N PRO A 109 -3.66 -1.15 -18.03
CA PRO A 109 -3.36 -0.42 -19.25
C PRO A 109 -2.92 -1.37 -20.39
N GLU A 110 -3.32 -1.05 -21.60
CA GLU A 110 -2.94 -1.78 -22.81
C GLU A 110 -1.41 -1.89 -22.94
N GLY A 111 -0.92 -3.04 -23.39
CA GLY A 111 0.52 -3.31 -23.57
C GLY A 111 1.31 -3.52 -22.28
N SER A 112 0.67 -3.53 -21.11
CA SER A 112 1.35 -3.77 -19.83
C SER A 112 1.77 -5.22 -19.68
N TYR A 113 3.05 -5.44 -19.42
CA TYR A 113 3.58 -6.78 -19.13
C TYR A 113 2.96 -7.39 -17.85
N VAL A 114 2.77 -6.58 -16.79
CA VAL A 114 2.07 -7.03 -15.58
C VAL A 114 0.68 -7.55 -15.93
N VAL A 115 -0.09 -6.80 -16.72
CA VAL A 115 -1.44 -7.20 -17.13
C VAL A 115 -1.40 -8.50 -17.92
N SER A 116 -0.47 -8.64 -18.87
CA SER A 116 -0.33 -9.87 -19.66
C SER A 116 -0.04 -11.12 -18.84
N LEU A 117 0.73 -10.98 -17.73
CA LEU A 117 0.98 -12.07 -16.80
C LEU A 117 -0.25 -12.40 -15.97
N LEU A 118 -0.96 -11.37 -15.48
CA LEU A 118 -2.19 -11.55 -14.69
C LEU A 118 -3.30 -12.24 -15.51
N GLU A 119 -3.43 -11.92 -16.79
CA GLU A 119 -4.39 -12.56 -17.70
C GLU A 119 -4.10 -14.03 -17.97
N LYS A 120 -2.82 -14.41 -18.02
CA LYS A 120 -2.39 -15.80 -18.11
C LYS A 120 -2.55 -16.59 -16.81
N GLY A 121 -2.91 -15.90 -15.72
CA GLY A 121 -3.19 -16.46 -14.41
C GLY A 121 -1.94 -16.77 -13.57
N PRO A 122 -2.14 -17.22 -12.31
CA PRO A 122 -1.07 -17.40 -11.34
C PRO A 122 0.04 -18.35 -11.80
N ALA A 123 -0.28 -19.37 -12.61
CA ALA A 123 0.70 -20.34 -13.11
C ALA A 123 1.77 -19.68 -13.99
N ALA A 124 1.42 -18.63 -14.77
CA ALA A 124 2.37 -17.91 -15.60
C ALA A 124 3.36 -17.09 -14.75
N ALA A 125 2.87 -16.40 -13.73
CA ALA A 125 3.71 -15.67 -12.80
C ALA A 125 4.59 -16.61 -11.95
N ALA A 126 4.04 -17.74 -11.48
CA ALA A 126 4.79 -18.74 -10.72
C ALA A 126 5.94 -19.35 -11.54
N ARG A 127 5.72 -19.61 -12.83
CA ARG A 127 6.79 -20.10 -13.72
C ARG A 127 7.92 -19.08 -13.81
N LYS A 128 7.60 -17.78 -13.98
CA LYS A 128 8.61 -16.72 -14.02
C LYS A 128 9.40 -16.64 -12.71
N VAL A 129 8.76 -16.72 -11.55
CA VAL A 129 9.47 -16.77 -10.27
C VAL A 129 10.44 -17.94 -10.20
N ALA A 130 10.07 -19.11 -10.73
CA ALA A 130 10.96 -20.28 -10.77
C ALA A 130 12.14 -20.07 -11.72
N GLU A 131 11.90 -19.51 -12.93
CA GLU A 131 12.94 -19.18 -13.91
C GLU A 131 13.95 -18.21 -13.30
N GLU A 132 13.52 -17.05 -12.81
CA GLU A 132 14.40 -16.02 -12.24
C GLU A 132 15.13 -16.52 -10.98
N GLY A 133 14.50 -17.38 -10.17
CA GLY A 133 15.15 -17.99 -9.01
C GLY A 133 16.30 -18.91 -9.39
N VAL A 134 16.18 -19.66 -10.48
CA VAL A 134 17.27 -20.49 -11.02
C VAL A 134 18.36 -19.62 -11.63
N GLU A 135 18.00 -18.59 -12.42
CA GLU A 135 18.94 -17.67 -13.06
C GLU A 135 19.75 -16.89 -12.01
N ALA A 136 19.10 -16.41 -10.95
CA ALA A 136 19.80 -15.77 -9.82
C ALA A 136 20.79 -16.73 -9.13
N ALA A 137 20.42 -18.00 -8.94
CA ALA A 137 21.32 -18.99 -8.35
C ALA A 137 22.53 -19.29 -9.25
N LEU A 138 22.34 -19.37 -10.57
CA LEU A 138 23.41 -19.54 -11.54
C LEU A 138 24.33 -18.32 -11.60
N ALA A 139 23.75 -17.13 -11.64
CA ALA A 139 24.50 -15.88 -11.64
C ALA A 139 25.40 -15.76 -10.39
N ALA A 140 24.90 -16.16 -9.22
CA ALA A 140 25.63 -16.12 -7.96
C ALA A 140 26.89 -17.00 -7.94
N VAL A 141 26.93 -18.08 -8.72
CA VAL A 141 28.06 -19.05 -8.70
C VAL A 141 28.94 -19.02 -9.95
N SER A 142 28.47 -18.47 -11.06
CA SER A 142 29.17 -18.59 -12.36
C SER A 142 29.20 -17.31 -13.20
N GLU A 143 28.55 -16.22 -12.77
CA GLU A 143 28.48 -14.99 -13.54
C GLU A 143 29.00 -13.78 -12.72
N SER A 144 28.64 -12.56 -13.14
CA SER A 144 29.06 -11.33 -12.49
C SER A 144 28.07 -10.88 -11.41
N ASP A 145 28.53 -10.08 -10.44
CA ASP A 145 27.66 -9.43 -9.45
C ASP A 145 26.53 -8.60 -10.11
N GLN A 146 26.82 -7.97 -11.25
CA GLN A 146 25.82 -7.21 -12.01
C GLN A 146 24.69 -8.13 -12.51
N ARG A 147 25.01 -9.30 -13.04
CA ARG A 147 24.00 -10.29 -13.47
C ARG A 147 23.19 -10.80 -12.31
N LEU A 148 23.82 -11.09 -11.17
CA LEU A 148 23.11 -11.47 -9.96
C LEU A 148 22.09 -10.39 -9.53
N VAL A 149 22.49 -9.10 -9.58
CA VAL A 149 21.58 -7.99 -9.24
C VAL A 149 20.39 -7.93 -10.22
N GLU A 150 20.62 -8.14 -11.52
CA GLU A 150 19.57 -8.15 -12.54
C GLU A 150 18.56 -9.28 -12.28
N GLU A 151 19.04 -10.51 -12.06
CA GLU A 151 18.18 -11.66 -11.82
C GLU A 151 17.40 -11.56 -10.49
N ILE A 152 18.02 -11.02 -9.45
CA ILE A 152 17.32 -10.75 -8.18
C ILE A 152 16.23 -9.67 -8.37
N ALA A 153 16.48 -8.66 -9.19
CA ALA A 153 15.49 -7.62 -9.47
C ALA A 153 14.27 -8.22 -10.21
N ASP A 154 14.50 -9.10 -11.20
CA ASP A 154 13.46 -9.80 -11.93
C ASP A 154 12.70 -10.78 -11.04
N LEU A 155 13.39 -11.49 -10.15
CA LEU A 155 12.77 -12.36 -9.15
C LEU A 155 11.83 -11.58 -8.21
N TRP A 156 12.25 -10.41 -7.70
CA TRP A 156 11.40 -9.57 -6.87
C TRP A 156 10.19 -9.05 -7.64
N PHE A 157 10.40 -8.60 -8.88
CA PHE A 157 9.31 -8.14 -9.74
C PHE A 157 8.27 -9.22 -9.97
N HIS A 158 8.68 -10.42 -10.41
CA HIS A 158 7.78 -11.53 -10.69
C HIS A 158 7.12 -12.08 -9.41
N SER A 159 7.80 -12.03 -8.25
CA SER A 159 7.22 -12.37 -6.96
C SER A 159 6.06 -11.44 -6.61
N TYR A 160 6.20 -10.13 -6.84
CA TYR A 160 5.10 -9.19 -6.62
C TYR A 160 3.93 -9.41 -7.59
N VAL A 161 4.21 -9.72 -8.86
CA VAL A 161 3.15 -10.06 -9.82
C VAL A 161 2.42 -11.34 -9.40
N LEU A 162 3.13 -12.34 -8.89
CA LEU A 162 2.55 -13.57 -8.36
C LEU A 162 1.63 -13.28 -7.16
N LEU A 163 2.06 -12.47 -6.21
CA LEU A 163 1.22 -12.04 -5.08
C LEU A 163 -0.02 -11.31 -5.57
N ALA A 164 0.13 -10.35 -6.49
CA ALA A 164 -0.99 -9.62 -7.08
C ALA A 164 -1.99 -10.55 -7.78
N SER A 165 -1.51 -11.59 -8.47
CA SER A 165 -2.36 -12.58 -9.15
C SER A 165 -3.24 -13.39 -8.19
N ARG A 166 -2.90 -13.39 -6.89
CA ARG A 166 -3.62 -14.07 -5.81
C ARG A 166 -4.37 -13.10 -4.89
N GLY A 167 -4.32 -11.79 -5.18
CA GLY A 167 -4.90 -10.76 -4.32
C GLY A 167 -4.20 -10.63 -2.95
N LEU A 168 -2.92 -11.00 -2.88
CA LEU A 168 -2.10 -10.94 -1.66
C LEU A 168 -1.23 -9.68 -1.68
N ASP A 169 -1.00 -9.07 -0.51
CA ASP A 169 -0.09 -7.94 -0.33
C ASP A 169 1.27 -8.43 0.21
N PRO A 170 2.41 -7.87 -0.26
CA PRO A 170 3.74 -8.20 0.27
C PRO A 170 3.89 -8.04 1.78
N ALA A 171 3.10 -7.18 2.39
CA ALA A 171 3.05 -7.00 3.83
C ALA A 171 2.74 -8.32 4.57
N GLN A 172 1.91 -9.19 3.99
CA GLN A 172 1.61 -10.52 4.54
C GLN A 172 2.85 -11.43 4.54
N VAL A 173 3.73 -11.27 3.53
CA VAL A 173 5.02 -11.98 3.48
C VAL A 173 5.97 -11.47 4.57
N GLU A 174 6.02 -10.14 4.77
CA GLU A 174 6.81 -9.53 5.85
C GLU A 174 6.34 -10.00 7.22
N ASP A 175 5.03 -10.09 7.46
CA ASP A 175 4.47 -10.58 8.72
C ASP A 175 4.82 -12.05 8.96
N GLU A 176 4.79 -12.87 7.93
CA GLU A 176 5.23 -14.26 8.04
C GLU A 176 6.73 -14.38 8.34
N LEU A 177 7.55 -13.50 7.76
CA LEU A 177 8.99 -13.44 8.08
C LEU A 177 9.22 -13.01 9.55
N LYS A 178 8.49 -11.99 10.03
CA LYS A 178 8.60 -11.54 11.44
C LYS A 178 8.31 -12.66 12.45
N LYS A 179 7.37 -13.56 12.15
CA LYS A 179 7.08 -14.72 13.01
C LYS A 179 8.25 -15.69 13.14
N ARG A 180 9.13 -15.72 12.14
CA ARG A 180 10.31 -16.62 12.10
C ARG A 180 11.56 -16.02 12.73
N ILE A 181 11.59 -14.70 12.93
CA ILE A 181 12.66 -13.99 13.63
C ILE A 181 12.35 -14.10 15.13
N ARG A 182 13.04 -15.00 15.81
CA ARG A 182 12.97 -15.20 17.26
C ARG A 182 14.22 -14.64 17.92
#